data_9815a9bf39d40cb91144296ddfe55980
#
_entry.id   9815a9bf39d40cb91144296ddfe55980
#
_cell.length_a   1.000
_cell.length_b   1.000
_cell.length_c   1.000
_cell.angle_alpha   90.00
_cell.angle_beta   90.00
_cell.angle_gamma   90.00
#
_symmetry.space_group_name_H-M   'P 1'
#
loop_
_entity.id
_entity.type
_entity.pdbx_description
1 polymer ?
#
loop_
_entity_poly.entity_id
_entity_poly.type
_entity_poly.pdbx_seq_one_letter_code
_entity_poly.pdbx_strand_id
1 'polypeptide(L)'
;MTAAAILADAGALLNELALHGIHEAASQYDAGHFGNYYVDLTGPHGDFRITRDRGQYLLHGDLERLKDLGLFRAFEQMSQFRDAVLRYVGAAY
;
A
#
# COMPACT_ATOMS: atom_id res chain seq x y z
N MET A 1 -15.37 5.54 1.06
CA MET A 1 -15.65 4.18 0.55
C MET A 1 -14.58 3.79 -0.46
N THR A 2 -14.01 2.60 -0.32
CA THR A 2 -12.96 2.13 -1.23
C THR A 2 -13.57 1.63 -2.55
N ALA A 3 -13.01 2.04 -3.68
CA ALA A 3 -13.48 1.59 -4.99
C ALA A 3 -13.36 0.05 -5.13
N ALA A 4 -14.33 -0.56 -5.80
CA ALA A 4 -14.35 -2.01 -5.99
C ALA A 4 -13.08 -2.52 -6.72
N ALA A 5 -12.56 -1.73 -7.67
CA ALA A 5 -11.33 -2.09 -8.38
C ALA A 5 -10.11 -2.15 -7.46
N ILE A 6 -10.03 -1.25 -6.46
CA ILE A 6 -8.96 -1.28 -5.46
C ILE A 6 -9.12 -2.52 -4.58
N LEU A 7 -10.34 -2.83 -4.15
CA LEU A 7 -10.59 -4.02 -3.32
C LEU A 7 -10.28 -5.32 -4.06
N ALA A 8 -10.54 -5.38 -5.35
CA ALA A 8 -10.21 -6.54 -6.16
C ALA A 8 -8.71 -6.79 -6.25
N ASP A 9 -7.92 -5.73 -6.29
CA ASP A 9 -6.46 -5.82 -6.44
C ASP A 9 -5.73 -5.86 -5.08
N ALA A 10 -6.12 -5.02 -4.14
CA ALA A 10 -5.41 -4.82 -2.87
C ALA A 10 -6.26 -5.16 -1.63
N GLY A 11 -7.47 -5.70 -1.81
CA GLY A 11 -8.37 -5.92 -0.67
C GLY A 11 -7.80 -6.84 0.39
N ALA A 12 -7.10 -7.91 0.00
CA ALA A 12 -6.48 -8.83 0.95
C ALA A 12 -5.41 -8.13 1.79
N LEU A 13 -4.59 -7.27 1.16
CA LEU A 13 -3.60 -6.48 1.87
C LEU A 13 -4.26 -5.50 2.84
N LEU A 14 -5.31 -4.80 2.38
CA LEU A 14 -6.02 -3.83 3.22
C LEU A 14 -6.68 -4.51 4.41
N ASN A 15 -7.26 -5.69 4.22
CA ASN A 15 -7.83 -6.48 5.32
C ASN A 15 -6.78 -6.89 6.34
N GLU A 16 -5.61 -7.30 5.88
CA GLU A 16 -4.51 -7.68 6.77
C GLU A 16 -3.99 -6.48 7.56
N LEU A 17 -3.86 -5.32 6.91
CA LEU A 17 -3.46 -4.10 7.59
C LEU A 17 -4.48 -3.70 8.67
N ALA A 18 -5.77 -3.88 8.39
CA ALA A 18 -6.82 -3.59 9.37
C ALA A 18 -6.68 -4.44 10.64
N LEU A 19 -6.21 -5.69 10.53
CA LEU A 19 -5.94 -6.54 11.69
C LEU A 19 -4.84 -5.97 12.59
N HIS A 20 -3.99 -5.11 12.04
CA HIS A 20 -2.91 -4.44 12.78
C HIS A 20 -3.27 -3.01 13.16
N GLY A 21 -4.53 -2.63 13.08
CA GLY A 21 -5.00 -1.31 13.45
C GLY A 21 -4.68 -0.23 12.41
N ILE A 22 -4.42 -0.62 11.17
CA ILE A 22 -4.08 0.30 10.09
C ILE A 22 -5.27 0.35 9.14
N HIS A 23 -5.83 1.55 8.95
CA HIS A 23 -7.08 1.74 8.22
C HIS A 23 -6.95 2.79 7.13
N GLU A 24 -7.80 2.66 6.11
CA GLU A 24 -7.87 3.62 5.03
C GLU A 24 -8.38 4.96 5.53
N ALA A 25 -7.64 6.03 5.23
CA ALA A 25 -8.06 7.41 5.46
C ALA A 25 -8.66 8.03 4.19
N ALA A 26 -8.11 7.71 3.03
CA ALA A 26 -8.58 8.18 1.72
C ALA A 26 -8.11 7.23 0.64
N SER A 27 -8.79 7.23 -0.50
CA SER A 27 -8.35 6.48 -1.67
C SER A 27 -8.96 7.07 -2.93
N GLN A 28 -8.32 6.80 -4.07
CA GLN A 28 -8.82 7.20 -5.37
C GLN A 28 -8.41 6.18 -6.43
N TYR A 29 -9.36 5.82 -7.29
CA TYR A 29 -9.13 4.95 -8.44
C TYR A 29 -9.34 5.74 -9.73
N ASP A 30 -8.40 5.64 -10.67
CA ASP A 30 -8.47 6.34 -11.95
C ASP A 30 -8.52 5.34 -13.10
N ALA A 31 -9.74 5.01 -13.53
CA ALA A 31 -9.96 4.07 -14.63
C ALA A 31 -9.46 4.61 -15.98
N GLY A 32 -9.41 5.94 -16.15
CA GLY A 32 -8.95 6.59 -17.38
C GLY A 32 -7.44 6.60 -17.54
N HIS A 33 -6.68 6.21 -16.51
CA HIS A 33 -5.21 6.23 -16.51
C HIS A 33 -4.67 4.87 -16.06
N PHE A 34 -4.85 3.84 -16.90
CA PHE A 34 -4.30 2.49 -16.69
C PHE A 34 -4.74 1.81 -15.40
N GLY A 35 -5.87 2.23 -14.81
CA GLY A 35 -6.32 1.67 -13.54
C GLY A 35 -5.42 2.06 -12.37
N ASN A 36 -4.75 3.20 -12.44
CA ASN A 36 -3.94 3.72 -11.35
C ASN A 36 -4.79 4.02 -10.12
N TYR A 37 -4.23 3.83 -8.95
CA TYR A 37 -4.92 4.20 -7.71
C TYR A 37 -3.91 4.52 -6.61
N TYR A 38 -4.42 5.17 -5.56
CA TYR A 38 -3.70 5.29 -4.31
C TYR A 38 -4.64 4.99 -3.15
N VAL A 39 -4.05 4.56 -2.04
CA VAL A 39 -4.74 4.41 -0.75
C VAL A 39 -3.87 5.05 0.31
N ASP A 40 -4.42 6.05 0.99
CA ASP A 40 -3.80 6.65 2.17
C ASP A 40 -4.23 5.86 3.40
N LEU A 41 -3.26 5.46 4.19
CA LEU A 41 -3.46 4.60 5.35
C LEU A 41 -2.97 5.31 6.61
N THR A 42 -3.68 5.12 7.70
CA THR A 42 -3.33 5.66 9.00
C THR A 42 -3.26 4.54 10.02
N GLY A 43 -2.28 4.59 10.89
CA GLY A 43 -2.06 3.56 11.89
C GLY A 43 -1.32 4.08 13.12
N PRO A 44 -1.03 3.18 14.08
CA PRO A 44 -0.44 3.57 15.37
C PRO A 44 0.93 4.25 15.26
N HIS A 45 1.65 3.98 14.17
CA HIS A 45 3.02 4.49 13.99
C HIS A 45 3.13 5.57 12.91
N GLY A 46 2.00 6.09 12.44
CA GLY A 46 1.96 7.17 11.45
C GLY A 46 1.18 6.81 10.21
N ASP A 47 1.24 7.70 9.24
CA ASP A 47 0.51 7.60 7.99
C ASP A 47 1.45 7.22 6.86
N PHE A 48 0.91 6.50 5.88
CA PHE A 48 1.65 6.17 4.67
C PHE A 48 0.68 5.97 3.52
N ARG A 49 1.20 5.87 2.31
CA ARG A 49 0.40 5.69 1.10
C ARG A 49 0.91 4.52 0.29
N ILE A 50 -0.01 3.73 -0.23
CA ILE A 50 0.30 2.76 -1.27
C ILE A 50 -0.26 3.26 -2.60
N THR A 51 0.46 3.01 -3.68
CA THR A 51 0.09 3.49 -5.01
C THR A 51 0.27 2.37 -6.03
N ARG A 52 -0.64 2.30 -6.99
CA ARG A 52 -0.42 1.54 -8.22
C ARG A 52 -0.34 2.52 -9.37
N ASP A 53 0.77 2.48 -10.11
CA ASP A 53 1.01 3.35 -11.25
C ASP A 53 1.56 2.50 -12.40
N ARG A 54 0.79 2.43 -13.49
CA ARG A 54 1.16 1.69 -14.71
C ARG A 54 1.52 0.23 -14.43
N GLY A 55 0.76 -0.40 -13.54
CA GLY A 55 0.97 -1.80 -13.18
C GLY A 55 2.07 -2.05 -12.15
N GLN A 56 2.70 -1.01 -11.64
CA GLN A 56 3.72 -1.10 -10.60
C GLN A 56 3.21 -0.56 -9.28
N TYR A 57 3.66 -1.16 -8.19
CA TYR A 57 3.27 -0.78 -6.84
C TYR A 57 4.39 -0.03 -6.16
N LEU A 58 4.03 1.04 -5.45
CA LEU A 58 4.97 1.92 -4.75
C LEU A 58 4.48 2.19 -3.34
N LEU A 59 5.42 2.19 -2.41
CA LEU A 59 5.15 2.52 -1.00
C LEU A 59 5.74 3.90 -0.71
N HIS A 60 4.90 4.79 -0.18
CA HIS A 60 5.28 6.16 0.18
C HIS A 60 5.10 6.35 1.68
N GLY A 61 6.14 6.73 2.37
CA GLY A 61 6.13 6.93 3.81
C GLY A 61 7.42 7.56 4.29
N ASP A 62 7.93 7.08 5.42
CA ASP A 62 9.23 7.52 5.94
C ASP A 62 10.34 7.06 4.99
N LEU A 63 10.96 8.02 4.32
CA LEU A 63 11.96 7.74 3.28
C LEU A 63 13.19 7.03 3.84
N GLU A 64 13.67 7.44 5.02
CA GLU A 64 14.83 6.78 5.64
C GLU A 64 14.53 5.32 5.96
N ARG A 65 13.37 5.06 6.55
CA ARG A 65 12.94 3.71 6.86
C ARG A 65 12.78 2.85 5.61
N LEU A 66 12.19 3.42 4.55
CA LEU A 66 12.04 2.70 3.28
C LEU A 66 13.40 2.33 2.69
N LYS A 67 14.37 3.24 2.73
CA LYS A 67 15.73 2.98 2.24
C LYS A 67 16.44 1.94 3.09
N ASP A 68 16.34 2.07 4.40
CA ASP A 68 16.99 1.14 5.34
C ASP A 68 16.48 -0.30 5.17
N LEU A 69 15.19 -0.46 4.88
CA LEU A 69 14.58 -1.77 4.66
C LEU A 69 14.70 -2.28 3.22
N GLY A 70 15.25 -1.48 2.31
CA GLY A 70 15.34 -1.86 0.90
C GLY A 70 13.99 -1.82 0.18
N LEU A 71 13.06 -1.02 0.66
CA LEU A 71 11.69 -0.95 0.14
C LEU A 71 11.42 0.27 -0.73
N PHE A 72 12.40 1.14 -0.92
CA PHE A 72 12.27 2.33 -1.75
C PHE A 72 12.49 1.97 -3.22
N ARG A 73 11.54 1.25 -3.79
CA ARG A 73 11.55 0.81 -5.18
C ARG A 73 10.15 0.46 -5.65
N ALA A 74 9.96 0.30 -6.96
CA ALA A 74 8.72 -0.19 -7.53
C ALA A 74 8.67 -1.72 -7.47
N PHE A 75 7.47 -2.26 -7.24
CA PHE A 75 7.21 -3.70 -7.23
C PHE A 75 6.22 -4.02 -8.35
N GLU A 76 6.47 -5.09 -9.08
CA GLU A 76 5.61 -5.48 -10.21
C GLU A 76 4.52 -6.46 -9.82
N GLN A 77 4.67 -7.15 -8.67
CA GLN A 77 3.72 -8.14 -8.22
C GLN A 77 3.17 -7.80 -6.84
N MET A 78 1.85 -7.97 -6.69
CA MET A 78 1.17 -7.69 -5.42
C MET A 78 1.73 -8.53 -4.27
N SER A 79 2.09 -9.79 -4.51
CA SER A 79 2.64 -10.66 -3.46
C SER A 79 3.92 -10.09 -2.86
N GLN A 80 4.82 -9.59 -3.70
CA GLN A 80 6.06 -8.96 -3.25
C GLN A 80 5.80 -7.63 -2.57
N PHE A 81 4.88 -6.84 -3.11
CA PHE A 81 4.51 -5.55 -2.53
C PHE A 81 3.85 -5.74 -1.16
N ARG A 82 2.96 -6.73 -1.03
CA ARG A 82 2.34 -7.08 0.25
C ARG A 82 3.40 -7.36 1.32
N ASP A 83 4.38 -8.20 1.00
CA ASP A 83 5.45 -8.51 1.94
C ASP A 83 6.24 -7.25 2.33
N ALA A 84 6.50 -6.37 1.37
CA ALA A 84 7.19 -5.11 1.60
C ALA A 84 6.39 -4.20 2.54
N VAL A 85 5.09 -4.04 2.32
CA VAL A 85 4.23 -3.22 3.16
C VAL A 85 4.18 -3.77 4.58
N LEU A 86 4.04 -5.08 4.74
CA LEU A 86 4.01 -5.72 6.06
C LEU A 86 5.33 -5.53 6.81
N ARG A 87 6.45 -5.60 6.11
CA ARG A 87 7.77 -5.30 6.71
C ARG A 87 7.85 -3.84 7.15
N TYR A 88 7.36 -2.92 6.33
CA TYR A 88 7.39 -1.51 6.63
C TYR A 88 6.61 -1.19 7.92
N VAL A 89 5.44 -1.78 8.09
CA VAL A 89 4.61 -1.53 9.27
C VAL A 89 5.03 -2.38 10.49
N GLY A 90 6.02 -3.24 10.34
CA GLY A 90 6.51 -4.09 11.43
C GLY A 90 5.62 -5.31 11.70
N ALA A 91 4.75 -5.69 10.77
CA ALA A 91 3.83 -6.83 10.90
C ALA A 91 4.41 -8.13 10.33
N ALA A 92 5.50 -8.06 9.57
CA ALA A 92 6.20 -9.21 9.03
C ALA A 92 7.34 -9.63 9.97
N TYR A 93 7.47 -10.92 10.17
CA TYR A 93 8.46 -11.50 11.08
C TYR A 93 9.49 -12.32 10.30
#